data_6d26d1a5b2eb9b33b9e027ee1c502a4a
#
_entry.id   6d26d1a5b2eb9b33b9e027ee1c502a4a
#
_cell.length_a   1.000
_cell.length_b   1.000
_cell.length_c   1.000
_cell.angle_alpha   90.00
_cell.angle_beta   90.00
_cell.angle_gamma   90.00
#
_symmetry.space_group_name_H-M   'P 1'
#
loop_
_entity.id
_entity.type
_entity.pdbx_description
1 polymer ?
#
loop_
_entity_poly.entity_id
_entity_poly.type
_entity_poly.pdbx_seq_one_letter_code
_entity_poly.pdbx_strand_id
1 'polypeptide(L)'
;MKVVEGGALNREPKMTEIESKNGNALPNRWEYRIIFDDRDKEAANHCYYIGSVHFDADSDTIVSISDAACPIGDTIDQLQDDMVLMSEAISQEVLHWSELA
;
A
#
# COMPACT_ATOMS: atom_id res chain seq x y z
N MET A 1 -10.67 5.40 -9.59
CA MET A 1 -9.46 4.70 -9.52
C MET A 1 -8.80 4.63 -10.86
N LYS A 2 -7.55 4.64 -10.81
CA LYS A 2 -6.81 4.62 -11.96
C LYS A 2 -6.82 3.28 -12.58
N VAL A 3 -7.09 3.21 -13.80
CA VAL A 3 -7.05 2.01 -14.51
C VAL A 3 -5.68 1.76 -14.94
N VAL A 4 -5.16 0.67 -14.59
CA VAL A 4 -3.82 0.38 -14.95
C VAL A 4 -3.83 -0.58 -16.08
N GLU A 5 -3.73 -0.07 -17.25
CA GLU A 5 -3.57 -0.91 -18.35
C GLU A 5 -2.58 -0.40 -19.21
N GLY A 6 -1.79 -1.07 -19.72
CA GLY A 6 -0.75 -0.66 -20.57
C GLY A 6 0.52 -0.50 -19.85
N GLY A 7 1.53 -0.31 -20.57
CA GLY A 7 2.85 -0.47 -20.12
C GLY A 7 3.29 0.45 -19.03
N ALA A 8 2.98 1.72 -19.18
CA ALA A 8 3.48 2.64 -18.20
C ALA A 8 2.94 2.34 -16.86
N LEU A 9 1.82 1.69 -16.83
CA LEU A 9 1.18 1.46 -15.58
C LEU A 9 1.55 0.15 -14.98
N ASN A 10 2.46 -0.55 -15.58
CA ASN A 10 2.97 -1.76 -15.01
C ASN A 10 4.02 -1.52 -13.99
N ARG A 11 4.11 -0.32 -13.48
CA ARG A 11 5.10 -0.02 -12.48
C ARG A 11 4.52 -0.07 -11.09
N GLU A 12 3.64 -0.99 -10.86
CA GLU A 12 3.11 -1.18 -9.54
C GLU A 12 4.21 -1.62 -8.60
N PRO A 13 4.18 -1.12 -7.37
CA PRO A 13 5.14 -1.56 -6.37
C PRO A 13 4.99 -3.05 -6.12
N LYS A 14 6.08 -3.67 -5.75
CA LYS A 14 6.03 -5.06 -5.41
C LYS A 14 5.19 -5.25 -4.15
N MET A 15 4.29 -6.20 -4.18
CA MET A 15 3.41 -6.46 -3.06
C MET A 15 3.96 -7.57 -2.19
N THR A 16 3.76 -7.42 -0.88
CA THR A 16 4.12 -8.43 0.08
C THR A 16 2.84 -8.95 0.72
N GLU A 17 2.62 -10.24 0.59
CA GLU A 17 1.44 -10.84 1.16
C GLU A 17 1.55 -10.98 2.66
N ILE A 18 0.47 -10.65 3.34
CA ILE A 18 0.38 -10.82 4.78
C ILE A 18 -0.35 -12.13 5.01
N GLU A 19 0.22 -12.97 5.81
CA GLU A 19 -0.41 -14.23 6.09
C GLU A 19 -1.74 -14.01 6.78
N SER A 20 -2.76 -14.67 6.28
CA SER A 20 -4.10 -14.50 6.79
C SER A 20 -4.59 -15.82 7.34
N LYS A 21 -5.37 -15.76 8.40
CA LYS A 21 -5.94 -16.97 8.95
C LYS A 21 -6.86 -17.66 7.99
N ASN A 22 -7.46 -16.88 7.14
CA ASN A 22 -8.34 -17.42 6.17
C ASN A 22 -7.65 -17.64 4.88
N GLY A 23 -6.87 -18.48 4.64
CA GLY A 23 -6.01 -18.60 3.48
C GLY A 23 -6.63 -18.29 2.14
N ASN A 24 -7.92 -17.99 2.09
CA ASN A 24 -8.57 -17.69 0.83
C ASN A 24 -8.97 -16.24 0.70
N ALA A 25 -8.48 -15.39 1.58
CA ALA A 25 -8.82 -13.99 1.51
C ALA A 25 -8.35 -13.38 0.19
N LEU A 26 -9.20 -12.61 -0.45
CA LEU A 26 -8.89 -11.93 -1.68
C LEU A 26 -8.95 -10.44 -1.47
N PRO A 27 -7.97 -9.70 -2.01
CA PRO A 27 -8.02 -8.25 -1.89
C PRO A 27 -9.21 -7.71 -2.64
N ASN A 28 -10.03 -6.93 -1.97
CA ASN A 28 -11.19 -6.37 -2.58
C ASN A 28 -11.22 -4.86 -2.47
N ARG A 29 -10.52 -4.29 -1.55
CA ARG A 29 -10.38 -2.85 -1.48
C ARG A 29 -8.98 -2.55 -1.06
N TRP A 30 -8.54 -1.37 -1.42
CA TRP A 30 -7.19 -0.97 -1.08
C TRP A 30 -7.19 0.52 -0.82
N GLU A 31 -6.16 0.95 -0.10
CA GLU A 31 -5.96 2.38 0.13
C GLU A 31 -4.49 2.62 0.40
N TYR A 32 -4.07 3.86 0.24
CA TYR A 32 -2.72 4.23 0.63
C TYR A 32 -2.68 4.45 2.13
N ARG A 33 -1.60 4.02 2.74
CA ARG A 33 -1.38 4.21 4.17
C ARG A 33 0.08 4.56 4.41
N ILE A 34 0.33 5.27 5.49
CA ILE A 34 1.70 5.47 5.94
C ILE A 34 2.09 4.24 6.73
N ILE A 35 3.24 3.69 6.39
CA ILE A 35 3.71 2.44 6.97
C ILE A 35 5.06 2.69 7.60
N PHE A 36 5.22 2.25 8.84
CA PHE A 36 6.51 2.29 9.51
C PHE A 36 7.16 0.93 9.31
N ASP A 37 8.24 0.90 8.57
CA ASP A 37 8.93 -0.35 8.28
C ASP A 37 9.96 -0.59 9.35
N ASP A 38 9.58 -1.39 10.32
CA ASP A 38 10.46 -1.72 11.44
C ASP A 38 10.85 -3.19 11.40
N ARG A 39 10.95 -3.76 10.20
CA ARG A 39 11.30 -5.17 10.06
C ARG A 39 12.77 -5.45 10.32
N ASP A 40 13.63 -4.47 10.08
CA ASP A 40 15.05 -4.67 10.25
C ASP A 40 15.40 -4.60 11.72
N LYS A 41 16.37 -5.39 12.14
CA LYS A 41 16.82 -5.36 13.54
C LYS A 41 17.46 -4.06 13.90
N GLU A 42 18.10 -3.38 12.93
CA GLU A 42 18.78 -2.14 13.18
C GLU A 42 17.81 -1.00 13.08
N ALA A 43 17.61 -0.30 14.19
CA ALA A 43 16.67 0.81 14.18
C ALA A 43 17.05 1.88 13.16
N ALA A 44 18.32 1.99 12.85
CA ALA A 44 18.76 2.99 11.88
C ALA A 44 18.21 2.72 10.48
N ASN A 45 17.76 1.50 10.23
CA ASN A 45 17.19 1.14 8.93
C ASN A 45 15.68 1.23 8.90
N HIS A 46 15.08 1.66 9.99
CA HIS A 46 13.63 1.83 10.02
C HIS A 46 13.26 3.09 9.28
N CYS A 47 12.13 3.09 8.63
CA CYS A 47 11.69 4.28 7.90
C CYS A 47 10.17 4.26 7.74
N TYR A 48 9.65 5.42 7.37
CA TYR A 48 8.24 5.55 7.05
C TYR A 48 8.12 5.66 5.54
N TYR A 49 7.07 5.08 4.99
CA TYR A 49 6.80 5.23 3.58
C TYR A 49 5.30 5.12 3.34
N ILE A 50 4.88 5.52 2.15
CA ILE A 50 3.48 5.36 1.76
C ILE A 50 3.41 4.15 0.86
N GLY A 51 2.57 3.19 1.25
CA GLY A 51 2.36 2.00 0.45
C GLY A 51 0.88 1.78 0.22
N SER A 52 0.56 0.91 -0.72
CA SER A 52 -0.82 0.51 -0.90
C SER A 52 -1.09 -0.72 -0.04
N VAL A 53 -2.21 -0.71 0.62
CA VAL A 53 -2.60 -1.76 1.55
C VAL A 53 -3.88 -2.36 1.03
N HIS A 54 -3.89 -3.67 0.87
CA HIS A 54 -5.05 -4.38 0.35
C HIS A 54 -5.71 -5.14 1.48
N PHE A 55 -7.02 -5.08 1.52
CA PHE A 55 -7.81 -5.66 2.59
C PHE A 55 -8.69 -6.77 2.05
N ASP A 56 -9.03 -7.69 2.93
CA ASP A 56 -10.00 -8.72 2.63
C ASP A 56 -11.34 -8.08 2.28
N ALA A 57 -12.08 -8.71 1.40
CA ALA A 57 -13.37 -8.20 0.95
C ALA A 57 -14.36 -8.04 2.10
N ASP A 58 -14.31 -8.94 3.06
CA ASP A 58 -15.35 -9.00 4.09
C ASP A 58 -14.89 -8.53 5.46
N SER A 59 -13.67 -8.05 5.58
CA SER A 59 -13.17 -7.68 6.89
C SER A 59 -12.12 -6.60 6.72
N ASP A 60 -11.57 -6.14 7.83
CA ASP A 60 -10.49 -5.19 7.79
C ASP A 60 -9.13 -5.87 7.87
N THR A 61 -9.10 -7.16 7.62
CA THR A 61 -7.85 -7.89 7.64
C THR A 61 -6.99 -7.48 6.47
N ILE A 62 -5.74 -7.18 6.73
CA ILE A 62 -4.81 -6.80 5.70
C ILE A 62 -4.29 -8.05 5.00
N VAL A 63 -4.37 -8.05 3.68
CA VAL A 63 -3.96 -9.17 2.87
C VAL A 63 -2.57 -8.97 2.29
N SER A 64 -2.25 -7.77 1.90
CA SER A 64 -0.92 -7.49 1.34
C SER A 64 -0.59 -6.02 1.47
N ILE A 65 0.69 -5.73 1.50
CA ILE A 65 1.21 -4.37 1.59
C ILE A 65 2.31 -4.22 0.55
N SER A 66 2.29 -3.11 -0.16
CA SER A 66 3.30 -2.86 -1.18
C SER A 66 4.57 -2.27 -0.58
N ASP A 67 5.62 -2.27 -1.37
CA ASP A 67 6.78 -1.43 -1.11
C ASP A 67 6.38 0.02 -1.32
N ALA A 68 7.33 0.92 -1.16
CA ALA A 68 7.07 2.34 -1.31
C ALA A 68 6.43 2.63 -2.66
N ALA A 69 5.33 3.35 -2.62
CA ALA A 69 4.60 3.69 -3.83
C ALA A 69 5.04 5.07 -4.30
N CYS A 70 5.02 5.25 -5.63
CA CYS A 70 5.28 6.54 -6.23
C CYS A 70 4.02 7.01 -6.91
N PRO A 71 3.74 8.30 -6.87
CA PRO A 71 2.59 8.80 -7.63
C PRO A 71 2.85 8.59 -9.12
N ILE A 72 1.83 8.16 -9.83
CA ILE A 72 1.99 7.84 -11.23
C ILE A 72 0.70 8.13 -11.96
N GLY A 73 0.82 8.47 -13.22
CA GLY A 73 -0.32 8.69 -14.10
C GLY A 73 0.15 8.88 -15.52
N ASP A 74 -0.72 8.57 -16.48
CA ASP A 74 -0.41 8.80 -17.88
C ASP A 74 -0.55 10.26 -18.25
N THR A 75 -1.29 11.02 -17.48
CA THR A 75 -1.46 12.44 -17.69
C THR A 75 -1.17 13.17 -16.40
N ILE A 76 -1.00 14.48 -16.51
CA ILE A 76 -0.77 15.28 -15.31
C ILE A 76 -1.97 15.19 -14.38
N ASP A 77 -3.18 15.18 -14.93
CA ASP A 77 -4.36 15.08 -14.11
C ASP A 77 -4.39 13.78 -13.33
N GLN A 78 -4.02 12.68 -13.99
CA GLN A 78 -3.99 11.39 -13.30
C GLN A 78 -2.92 11.37 -12.23
N LEU A 79 -1.78 11.98 -12.50
CA LEU A 79 -0.73 12.05 -11.52
C LEU A 79 -1.19 12.84 -10.29
N GLN A 80 -1.85 13.94 -10.51
CA GLN A 80 -2.35 14.76 -9.42
C GLN A 80 -3.39 14.01 -8.60
N ASP A 81 -4.27 13.28 -9.27
CA ASP A 81 -5.25 12.48 -8.57
C ASP A 81 -4.59 11.44 -7.67
N ASP A 82 -3.54 10.83 -8.18
CA ASP A 82 -2.83 9.83 -7.40
C ASP A 82 -2.16 10.46 -6.18
N MET A 83 -1.61 11.66 -6.36
CA MET A 83 -1.00 12.36 -5.23
C MET A 83 -2.03 12.74 -4.18
N VAL A 84 -3.23 13.11 -4.61
CA VAL A 84 -4.28 13.42 -3.65
C VAL A 84 -4.65 12.17 -2.85
N LEU A 85 -4.76 11.05 -3.52
CA LEU A 85 -5.05 9.80 -2.82
C LEU A 85 -3.96 9.47 -1.82
N MET A 86 -2.71 9.66 -2.20
CA MET A 86 -1.62 9.39 -1.28
C MET A 86 -1.66 10.33 -0.09
N SER A 87 -2.04 11.58 -0.31
CA SER A 87 -2.07 12.54 0.79
C SER A 87 -3.13 12.19 1.81
N GLU A 88 -4.14 11.46 1.41
CA GLU A 88 -5.18 11.06 2.36
C GLU A 88 -4.66 10.08 3.39
N ALA A 89 -3.54 9.43 3.10
CA ALA A 89 -2.93 8.53 4.07
C ALA A 89 -2.51 9.24 5.34
N ILE A 90 -2.27 10.55 5.25
CA ILE A 90 -1.83 11.32 6.40
C ILE A 90 -2.88 11.33 7.50
N SER A 91 -4.14 11.25 7.13
CA SER A 91 -5.21 11.30 8.11
C SER A 91 -5.54 9.93 8.70
N GLN A 92 -4.84 8.90 8.25
CA GLN A 92 -5.08 7.55 8.74
C GLN A 92 -4.02 7.16 9.74
N GLU A 93 -4.33 6.13 10.50
CA GLU A 93 -3.38 5.61 11.46
C GLU A 93 -2.16 5.02 10.78
N VAL A 94 -0.99 5.24 11.33
CA VAL A 94 0.23 4.64 10.79
C VAL A 94 0.22 3.15 11.10
N LEU A 95 0.56 2.34 10.12
CA LEU A 95 0.64 0.90 10.30
C LEU A 95 2.09 0.51 10.55
N HIS A 96 2.30 -0.35 11.51
CA HIS A 96 3.64 -0.82 11.86
C HIS A 96 3.81 -2.25 11.39
N TRP A 97 4.83 -2.48 10.57
CA TRP A 97 5.06 -3.81 10.02
C TRP A 97 5.11 -4.87 11.12
N SER A 98 5.77 -4.55 12.22
CA SER A 98 5.96 -5.54 13.28
C SER A 98 4.64 -5.97 13.89
N GLU A 99 3.58 -5.20 13.71
CA GLU A 99 2.28 -5.52 14.28
C GLU A 99 1.38 -6.24 13.29
N LEU A 100 1.81 -6.41 12.07
CA LEU A 100 0.97 -6.97 11.03
C LEU A 100 1.24 -8.44 10.77
N ALA A 101 2.35 -8.95 11.17
CA ALA A 101 2.75 -10.32 10.87
C ALA A 101 2.31 -11.30 11.95
#